data_ef36ffb70b9d2252729c022ab667abe8
#
_entry.id   ef36ffb70b9d2252729c022ab667abe8
#
_cell.length_a   1.000
_cell.length_b   1.000
_cell.length_c   1.000
_cell.angle_alpha   90.00
_cell.angle_beta   90.00
_cell.angle_gamma   90.00
#
_symmetry.space_group_name_H-M   'P 1'
#
loop_
_entity.id
_entity.type
_entity.pdbx_description
1 polymer ?
#
loop_
_entity_poly.entity_id
_entity_poly.type
_entity_poly.pdbx_seq_one_letter_code
_entity_poly.pdbx_strand_id
1 'polypeptide(L)'
;MVGWVVWMASIVAAVLYALGFAAYAATAIEVLWRANFGESVTWIGQRKGLVTLAAAATVFYGISLIRSRTGGGQWATIGKVGVFIILIAGGLAALGLGSPSESLSHLKPFFPGGSLGLFQAMGFTFIALQGFDLIAAVGGEVRDARRTVPRAMLASLGVALAIYLPLLFVITTVGVEKGGSITAMSQQDPATVVAVAAGNFLGPFGFWMVIVAALLSMLSALQTNLLAASHVALTMARDRSLPEGIGSVHATRGTPVKAIAATLAVVLAILLLVPDVATAGAAASLIFLLSFAIAHGTNILARTRGGVSQTTFRVPWFPLVPVVGGGACLALAAFQGLAVPEAGWVVMVWLSFGFILYFFLFAKRARVVDASTEGLEPDLVRLRGRSPLVLVPIAKPDSAAGMVEVANALAPPETGRVLLLSVVQPPGTWKRGGLEQQLLDVEAILNQSLSLSLSAGATPEWLTTVAPDPWQEIRRVARLHRCESLLLGLGQITGDTLETRLERLISNLGSDVVIVRAPQGWQLSSVRRVLVPVGGRRDQSRLRARLLGSLCRDGDREIVYCRVVPEEMPSAARQKASRELAALASDEVSGAVESQLIPTNAVVPELADRASDFDLIVLGIQR
;
A
#
# COMPACT_ATOMS: atom_id res chain seq x y z
N MET A 1 -6.85 0.30 2.00
CA MET A 1 -7.55 -1.02 1.90
C MET A 1 -6.61 -2.15 1.48
N VAL A 2 -5.77 -1.99 0.42
CA VAL A 2 -4.83 -3.05 0.00
C VAL A 2 -3.92 -3.49 1.16
N GLY A 3 -3.24 -2.56 1.81
CA GLY A 3 -2.37 -2.86 2.96
C GLY A 3 -3.09 -3.60 4.10
N TRP A 4 -4.37 -3.27 4.35
CA TRP A 4 -5.18 -3.94 5.36
C TRP A 4 -5.45 -5.41 5.03
N VAL A 5 -5.72 -5.72 3.77
CA VAL A 5 -5.91 -7.09 3.28
C VAL A 5 -4.60 -7.88 3.36
N VAL A 6 -3.48 -7.28 2.91
CA VAL A 6 -2.15 -7.91 2.94
C VAL A 6 -1.67 -8.13 4.38
N TRP A 7 -1.95 -7.19 5.30
CA TRP A 7 -1.64 -7.35 6.71
C TRP A 7 -2.36 -8.56 7.31
N MET A 8 -3.67 -8.68 7.06
CA MET A 8 -4.47 -9.83 7.48
C MET A 8 -3.94 -11.13 6.89
N ALA A 9 -3.61 -11.14 5.60
CA ALA A 9 -3.08 -12.33 4.92
C ALA A 9 -1.84 -12.89 5.64
N SER A 10 -0.88 -12.01 5.96
CA SER A 10 0.33 -12.39 6.71
C SER A 10 0.03 -12.81 8.16
N ILE A 11 -0.94 -12.18 8.82
CA ILE A 11 -1.38 -12.53 10.19
C ILE A 11 -2.01 -13.91 10.22
N VAL A 12 -2.98 -14.18 9.33
CA VAL A 12 -3.68 -15.48 9.31
C VAL A 12 -2.74 -16.61 8.89
N ALA A 13 -1.79 -16.33 7.97
CA ALA A 13 -0.71 -17.28 7.67
C ALA A 13 0.16 -17.55 8.90
N ALA A 14 0.51 -16.54 9.69
CA ALA A 14 1.25 -16.75 10.94
C ALA A 14 0.46 -17.62 11.93
N VAL A 15 -0.86 -17.42 12.05
CA VAL A 15 -1.74 -18.27 12.87
C VAL A 15 -1.72 -19.72 12.38
N LEU A 16 -1.85 -19.94 11.06
CA LEU A 16 -1.77 -21.26 10.45
C LEU A 16 -0.45 -21.97 10.79
N TYR A 17 0.68 -21.28 10.61
CA TYR A 17 2.00 -21.85 10.91
C TYR A 17 2.23 -22.09 12.40
N ALA A 18 1.68 -21.25 13.28
CA ALA A 18 1.74 -21.45 14.72
C ALA A 18 0.93 -22.69 15.17
N LEU A 19 -0.28 -22.86 14.63
CA LEU A 19 -1.11 -24.04 14.88
C LEU A 19 -0.50 -25.31 14.27
N GLY A 20 0.04 -25.22 13.05
CA GLY A 20 0.77 -26.32 12.43
C GLY A 20 1.98 -26.75 13.24
N PHE A 21 2.79 -25.81 13.73
CA PHE A 21 3.88 -26.09 14.66
C PHE A 21 3.35 -26.82 15.93
N ALA A 22 2.28 -26.30 16.52
CA ALA A 22 1.70 -26.87 17.74
C ALA A 22 1.22 -28.29 17.52
N ALA A 23 0.61 -28.60 16.37
CA ALA A 23 0.16 -29.97 16.05
C ALA A 23 1.34 -30.96 15.94
N TYR A 24 2.39 -30.60 15.18
CA TYR A 24 3.59 -31.45 15.08
C TYR A 24 4.33 -31.57 16.41
N ALA A 25 4.40 -30.48 17.20
CA ALA A 25 5.01 -30.53 18.53
C ALA A 25 4.22 -31.40 19.49
N ALA A 26 2.88 -31.31 19.48
CA ALA A 26 2.00 -32.14 20.30
C ALA A 26 2.19 -33.65 19.96
N THR A 27 2.20 -33.98 18.66
CA THR A 27 2.44 -35.37 18.20
C THR A 27 3.83 -35.86 18.62
N ALA A 28 4.87 -35.04 18.47
CA ALA A 28 6.21 -35.41 18.92
C ALA A 28 6.29 -35.68 20.43
N ILE A 29 5.67 -34.79 21.23
CA ILE A 29 5.63 -34.95 22.70
C ILE A 29 4.85 -36.18 23.08
N GLU A 30 3.69 -36.46 22.46
CA GLU A 30 2.87 -37.63 22.75
C GLU A 30 3.60 -38.92 22.46
N VAL A 31 4.25 -39.05 21.29
CA VAL A 31 5.02 -40.25 20.92
C VAL A 31 6.21 -40.45 21.86
N LEU A 32 6.97 -39.41 22.21
CA LEU A 32 8.09 -39.51 23.14
C LEU A 32 7.64 -39.84 24.56
N TRP A 33 6.55 -39.23 25.02
CA TRP A 33 6.01 -39.48 26.36
C TRP A 33 5.54 -40.91 26.51
N ARG A 34 4.78 -41.38 25.51
CA ARG A 34 4.30 -42.75 25.48
C ARG A 34 5.43 -43.80 25.46
N ALA A 35 6.51 -43.50 24.73
CA ALA A 35 7.69 -44.36 24.66
C ALA A 35 8.44 -44.46 26.00
N ASN A 36 8.47 -43.38 26.81
CA ASN A 36 9.25 -43.32 28.04
C ASN A 36 8.42 -43.69 29.30
N PHE A 37 7.12 -43.35 29.32
CA PHE A 37 6.27 -43.46 30.51
C PHE A 37 5.09 -44.42 30.34
N GLY A 38 4.85 -44.94 29.12
CA GLY A 38 3.76 -45.88 28.85
C GLY A 38 2.34 -45.30 28.86
N GLU A 39 2.20 -44.02 29.24
CA GLU A 39 0.94 -43.29 29.31
C GLU A 39 0.77 -42.30 28.16
N SER A 40 -0.47 -42.03 27.75
CA SER A 40 -0.77 -41.02 26.72
C SER A 40 -1.07 -39.68 27.36
N VAL A 41 -0.46 -38.60 26.82
CA VAL A 41 -0.71 -37.19 27.24
C VAL A 41 -1.72 -36.55 26.30
N THR A 42 -3.00 -36.91 26.46
CA THR A 42 -4.07 -36.53 25.54
C THR A 42 -4.40 -35.01 25.56
N TRP A 43 -4.14 -34.31 26.67
CA TRP A 43 -4.50 -32.91 26.82
C TRP A 43 -3.67 -31.98 25.92
N ILE A 44 -2.43 -32.36 25.55
CA ILE A 44 -1.56 -31.56 24.67
C ILE A 44 -2.13 -31.48 23.25
N GLY A 45 -2.71 -32.58 22.74
CA GLY A 45 -3.37 -32.61 21.42
C GLY A 45 -4.74 -31.95 21.40
N GLN A 46 -5.32 -31.65 22.58
CA GLN A 46 -6.58 -30.89 22.63
C GLN A 46 -6.38 -29.41 22.29
N ARG A 47 -7.46 -28.73 21.89
CA ARG A 47 -7.44 -27.31 21.49
C ARG A 47 -6.67 -26.40 22.47
N LYS A 48 -6.86 -26.56 23.76
CA LYS A 48 -6.17 -25.76 24.79
C LYS A 48 -4.66 -25.96 24.74
N GLY A 49 -4.18 -27.19 24.61
CA GLY A 49 -2.75 -27.48 24.49
C GLY A 49 -2.15 -26.91 23.19
N LEU A 50 -2.82 -27.14 22.07
CA LEU A 50 -2.39 -26.59 20.76
C LEU A 50 -2.30 -25.07 20.75
N VAL A 51 -3.34 -24.39 21.27
CA VAL A 51 -3.34 -22.91 21.35
C VAL A 51 -2.23 -22.40 22.28
N THR A 52 -1.97 -23.10 23.39
CA THR A 52 -0.88 -22.72 24.32
C THR A 52 0.48 -22.84 23.66
N LEU A 53 0.76 -23.96 22.97
CA LEU A 53 2.01 -24.16 22.22
C LEU A 53 2.18 -23.15 21.10
N ALA A 54 1.12 -22.91 20.33
CA ALA A 54 1.12 -21.91 19.25
C ALA A 54 1.35 -20.48 19.78
N ALA A 55 0.70 -20.11 20.88
CA ALA A 55 0.88 -18.81 21.52
C ALA A 55 2.31 -18.65 22.06
N ALA A 56 2.85 -19.67 22.71
CA ALA A 56 4.22 -19.65 23.22
C ALA A 56 5.25 -19.45 22.09
N ALA A 57 5.11 -20.17 20.98
CA ALA A 57 5.98 -19.99 19.81
C ALA A 57 5.84 -18.59 19.20
N THR A 58 4.60 -18.10 19.08
CA THR A 58 4.32 -16.75 18.54
C THR A 58 4.96 -15.66 19.39
N VAL A 59 4.80 -15.73 20.72
CA VAL A 59 5.40 -14.77 21.65
C VAL A 59 6.93 -14.86 21.63
N PHE A 60 7.49 -16.07 21.61
CA PHE A 60 8.94 -16.27 21.54
C PHE A 60 9.54 -15.61 20.29
N TYR A 61 8.97 -15.85 19.11
CA TYR A 61 9.46 -15.25 17.87
C TYR A 61 9.17 -13.75 17.79
N GLY A 62 8.07 -13.27 18.35
CA GLY A 62 7.82 -11.85 18.47
C GLY A 62 8.86 -11.13 19.31
N ILE A 63 9.24 -11.69 20.45
CA ILE A 63 10.33 -11.16 21.28
C ILE A 63 11.68 -11.25 20.57
N SER A 64 11.93 -12.34 19.84
CA SER A 64 13.14 -12.51 19.02
C SER A 64 13.25 -11.41 17.95
N LEU A 65 12.18 -11.13 17.23
CA LEU A 65 12.14 -10.06 16.21
C LEU A 65 12.35 -8.65 16.80
N ILE A 66 11.91 -8.41 18.03
CA ILE A 66 12.19 -7.16 18.73
C ILE A 66 13.69 -7.02 19.06
N ARG A 67 14.36 -8.14 19.35
CA ARG A 67 15.76 -8.16 19.80
C ARG A 67 16.78 -8.23 18.66
N SER A 68 16.47 -8.92 17.56
CA SER A 68 17.37 -9.12 16.43
C SER A 68 16.66 -8.99 15.08
N ARG A 69 17.39 -8.47 14.07
CA ARG A 69 16.90 -8.31 12.70
C ARG A 69 17.10 -9.55 11.82
N THR A 70 17.84 -10.55 12.27
CA THR A 70 18.27 -11.69 11.44
C THR A 70 17.16 -12.74 11.35
N GLY A 71 16.67 -12.95 10.14
CA GLY A 71 15.85 -14.13 9.77
C GLY A 71 16.69 -15.37 9.57
N GLY A 72 16.03 -16.53 9.43
CA GLY A 72 16.65 -17.86 9.38
C GLY A 72 17.78 -18.03 8.36
N GLY A 73 18.80 -18.75 8.73
CA GLY A 73 20.00 -18.94 7.93
C GLY A 73 19.75 -19.82 6.69
N GLN A 74 20.57 -19.62 5.64
CA GLN A 74 20.54 -20.36 4.38
C GLN A 74 20.64 -21.89 4.59
N TRP A 75 21.40 -22.34 5.59
CA TRP A 75 21.58 -23.74 5.93
C TRP A 75 20.27 -24.45 6.34
N ALA A 76 19.39 -23.74 7.06
CA ALA A 76 18.09 -24.28 7.42
C ALA A 76 17.21 -24.53 6.18
N THR A 77 17.30 -23.66 5.18
CA THR A 77 16.54 -23.82 3.91
C THR A 77 17.11 -24.99 3.10
N ILE A 78 18.42 -25.14 2.99
CA ILE A 78 19.08 -26.26 2.31
C ILE A 78 18.70 -27.59 2.97
N GLY A 79 18.71 -27.66 4.31
CA GLY A 79 18.30 -28.83 5.05
C GLY A 79 16.85 -29.27 4.77
N LYS A 80 15.93 -28.32 4.70
CA LYS A 80 14.51 -28.59 4.36
C LYS A 80 14.35 -29.16 2.94
N VAL A 81 15.03 -28.58 1.95
CA VAL A 81 15.01 -29.08 0.57
C VAL A 81 15.60 -30.50 0.53
N GLY A 82 16.67 -30.76 1.27
CA GLY A 82 17.26 -32.09 1.42
C GLY A 82 16.25 -33.12 1.93
N VAL A 83 15.45 -32.77 2.94
CA VAL A 83 14.38 -33.65 3.45
C VAL A 83 13.35 -33.99 2.37
N PHE A 84 12.90 -33.02 1.60
CA PHE A 84 11.95 -33.26 0.50
C PHE A 84 12.56 -34.19 -0.57
N ILE A 85 13.83 -34.00 -0.93
CA ILE A 85 14.53 -34.88 -1.88
C ILE A 85 14.59 -36.30 -1.35
N ILE A 86 14.92 -36.49 -0.07
CA ILE A 86 14.97 -37.83 0.57
C ILE A 86 13.60 -38.48 0.56
N LEU A 87 12.53 -37.75 0.91
CA LEU A 87 11.16 -38.25 0.89
C LEU A 87 10.72 -38.68 -0.51
N ILE A 88 10.99 -37.83 -1.53
CA ILE A 88 10.62 -38.13 -2.91
C ILE A 88 11.43 -39.35 -3.42
N ALA A 89 12.75 -39.33 -3.24
CA ALA A 89 13.61 -40.43 -3.69
C ALA A 89 13.29 -41.76 -2.96
N GLY A 90 13.12 -41.71 -1.64
CA GLY A 90 12.75 -42.86 -0.84
C GLY A 90 11.38 -43.44 -1.20
N GLY A 91 10.40 -42.56 -1.44
CA GLY A 91 9.07 -42.97 -1.86
C GLY A 91 9.05 -43.56 -3.29
N LEU A 92 9.79 -42.98 -4.23
CA LEU A 92 9.94 -43.56 -5.58
C LEU A 92 10.68 -44.89 -5.55
N ALA A 93 11.69 -45.06 -4.70
CA ALA A 93 12.37 -46.32 -4.49
C ALA A 93 11.42 -47.37 -3.89
N ALA A 94 10.63 -46.99 -2.87
CA ALA A 94 9.63 -47.88 -2.29
C ALA A 94 8.57 -48.30 -3.31
N LEU A 95 8.15 -47.41 -4.21
CA LEU A 95 7.24 -47.72 -5.31
C LEU A 95 7.85 -48.75 -6.28
N GLY A 96 9.14 -48.57 -6.62
CA GLY A 96 9.85 -49.46 -7.54
C GLY A 96 10.17 -50.84 -6.95
N LEU A 97 10.41 -50.93 -5.63
CA LEU A 97 10.73 -52.16 -4.94
C LEU A 97 9.47 -52.93 -4.46
N GLY A 98 8.33 -52.27 -4.37
CA GLY A 98 7.05 -52.83 -3.95
C GLY A 98 6.20 -53.33 -5.11
N SER A 99 4.87 -53.36 -4.92
CA SER A 99 3.87 -53.68 -5.94
C SER A 99 3.32 -52.40 -6.57
N PRO A 100 3.88 -51.93 -7.71
CA PRO A 100 3.46 -50.64 -8.30
C PRO A 100 1.97 -50.62 -8.64
N SER A 101 1.39 -51.75 -9.07
CA SER A 101 -0.04 -51.87 -9.42
C SER A 101 -0.94 -51.66 -8.21
N GLU A 102 -0.56 -52.17 -7.04
CA GLU A 102 -1.29 -52.00 -5.78
C GLU A 102 -1.19 -50.53 -5.32
N SER A 103 0.01 -49.97 -5.27
CA SER A 103 0.24 -48.57 -4.86
C SER A 103 -0.48 -47.57 -5.77
N LEU A 104 -0.50 -47.78 -7.09
CA LEU A 104 -1.21 -46.93 -8.04
C LEU A 104 -2.74 -47.09 -7.94
N SER A 105 -3.24 -48.20 -7.38
CA SER A 105 -4.68 -48.36 -7.14
C SER A 105 -5.22 -47.38 -6.10
N HIS A 106 -4.38 -46.90 -5.16
CA HIS A 106 -4.76 -45.86 -4.19
C HIS A 106 -5.12 -44.49 -4.83
N LEU A 107 -4.74 -44.26 -6.09
CA LEU A 107 -5.15 -43.09 -6.84
C LEU A 107 -6.59 -43.19 -7.37
N LYS A 108 -7.28 -44.27 -7.19
CA LYS A 108 -8.66 -44.48 -7.65
C LYS A 108 -9.63 -44.51 -6.46
N PRO A 109 -10.74 -43.71 -6.50
CA PRO A 109 -11.08 -42.74 -7.56
C PRO A 109 -10.19 -41.50 -7.49
N PHE A 110 -9.80 -40.91 -8.66
CA PHE A 110 -8.91 -39.76 -8.72
C PHE A 110 -9.55 -38.48 -8.15
N PHE A 111 -10.87 -38.36 -8.24
CA PHE A 111 -11.68 -37.29 -7.67
C PHE A 111 -12.72 -37.88 -6.67
N PRO A 112 -12.34 -38.23 -5.45
CA PRO A 112 -13.26 -38.86 -4.52
C PRO A 112 -14.42 -37.96 -4.10
N GLY A 113 -14.21 -36.63 -4.09
CA GLY A 113 -15.24 -35.62 -3.81
C GLY A 113 -15.95 -35.07 -5.05
N GLY A 114 -15.70 -35.62 -6.24
CA GLY A 114 -16.23 -35.11 -7.52
C GLY A 114 -15.72 -33.70 -7.82
N SER A 115 -16.42 -32.97 -8.70
CA SER A 115 -16.07 -31.59 -9.07
C SER A 115 -16.13 -30.61 -7.89
N LEU A 116 -17.08 -30.79 -6.99
CA LEU A 116 -17.22 -29.93 -5.82
C LEU A 116 -16.02 -30.06 -4.89
N GLY A 117 -15.56 -31.30 -4.62
CA GLY A 117 -14.37 -31.58 -3.84
C GLY A 117 -13.10 -31.03 -4.48
N LEU A 118 -13.02 -31.03 -5.83
CA LEU A 118 -11.90 -30.41 -6.53
C LEU A 118 -11.84 -28.90 -6.29
N PHE A 119 -12.95 -28.17 -6.44
CA PHE A 119 -13.01 -26.73 -6.17
C PHE A 119 -12.69 -26.40 -4.71
N GLN A 120 -13.15 -27.24 -3.78
CA GLN A 120 -12.85 -27.10 -2.37
C GLN A 120 -11.35 -27.30 -2.11
N ALA A 121 -10.73 -28.31 -2.70
CA ALA A 121 -9.29 -28.55 -2.61
C ALA A 121 -8.49 -27.39 -3.22
N MET A 122 -8.90 -26.84 -4.36
CA MET A 122 -8.27 -25.67 -4.97
C MET A 122 -8.32 -24.46 -4.04
N GLY A 123 -9.46 -24.22 -3.39
CA GLY A 123 -9.61 -23.15 -2.39
C GLY A 123 -8.69 -23.35 -1.18
N PHE A 124 -8.61 -24.55 -0.63
CA PHE A 124 -7.75 -24.86 0.53
C PHE A 124 -6.27 -24.82 0.20
N THR A 125 -5.86 -25.35 -0.96
CA THR A 125 -4.44 -25.48 -1.30
C THR A 125 -3.81 -24.18 -1.81
N PHE A 126 -4.59 -23.15 -2.03
CA PHE A 126 -4.07 -21.87 -2.53
C PHE A 126 -3.00 -21.27 -1.61
N ILE A 127 -3.18 -21.42 -0.29
CA ILE A 127 -2.18 -20.96 0.70
C ILE A 127 -0.84 -21.70 0.56
N ALA A 128 -0.83 -22.93 0.07
CA ALA A 128 0.40 -23.71 -0.10
C ALA A 128 1.36 -23.11 -1.14
N LEU A 129 0.85 -22.28 -2.05
CA LEU A 129 1.64 -21.56 -3.04
C LEU A 129 2.07 -20.15 -2.56
N GLN A 130 1.64 -19.71 -1.38
CA GLN A 130 2.00 -18.42 -0.80
C GLN A 130 3.50 -18.34 -0.49
N GLY A 131 4.07 -17.14 -0.65
CA GLY A 131 5.47 -16.85 -0.35
C GLY A 131 6.25 -16.28 -1.54
N PHE A 132 5.87 -16.60 -2.79
CA PHE A 132 6.48 -15.99 -3.97
C PHE A 132 6.20 -14.48 -4.05
N ASP A 133 5.11 -14.01 -3.49
CA ASP A 133 4.70 -12.61 -3.37
C ASP A 133 5.61 -11.81 -2.43
N LEU A 134 6.20 -12.46 -1.41
CA LEU A 134 7.15 -11.82 -0.50
C LEU A 134 8.44 -11.36 -1.23
N ILE A 135 8.78 -11.97 -2.36
CA ILE A 135 9.89 -11.52 -3.22
C ILE A 135 9.64 -10.10 -3.73
N ALA A 136 8.38 -9.75 -4.03
CA ALA A 136 8.02 -8.39 -4.45
C ALA A 136 8.18 -7.37 -3.31
N ALA A 137 7.95 -7.76 -2.06
CA ALA A 137 8.08 -6.88 -0.90
C ALA A 137 9.52 -6.38 -0.68
N VAL A 138 10.53 -7.17 -1.06
CA VAL A 138 11.95 -6.79 -0.99
C VAL A 138 12.50 -6.22 -2.30
N GLY A 139 11.64 -5.94 -3.26
CA GLY A 139 12.02 -5.44 -4.59
C GLY A 139 12.85 -4.16 -4.57
N GLY A 140 12.67 -3.29 -3.57
CA GLY A 140 13.46 -2.08 -3.38
C GLY A 140 14.95 -2.32 -3.03
N GLU A 141 15.31 -3.52 -2.55
CA GLU A 141 16.69 -3.90 -2.19
C GLU A 141 17.37 -4.71 -3.31
N VAL A 142 16.62 -5.07 -4.37
CA VAL A 142 17.10 -5.94 -5.46
C VAL A 142 17.67 -5.11 -6.60
N ARG A 143 18.89 -5.46 -7.06
CA ARG A 143 19.46 -4.87 -8.28
C ARG A 143 18.64 -5.28 -9.51
N ASP A 144 18.29 -4.31 -10.37
CA ASP A 144 17.43 -4.49 -11.55
C ASP A 144 16.11 -5.22 -11.19
N ALA A 145 15.42 -4.73 -10.15
CA ALA A 145 14.19 -5.33 -9.64
C ALA A 145 13.13 -5.57 -10.74
N ARG A 146 13.08 -4.70 -11.75
CA ARG A 146 12.12 -4.78 -12.86
C ARG A 146 12.23 -6.09 -13.67
N ARG A 147 13.43 -6.68 -13.77
CA ARG A 147 13.68 -7.95 -14.46
C ARG A 147 13.85 -9.11 -13.51
N THR A 148 14.53 -8.87 -12.37
CA THR A 148 14.91 -9.93 -11.42
C THR A 148 13.70 -10.42 -10.64
N VAL A 149 12.86 -9.52 -10.12
CA VAL A 149 11.70 -9.89 -9.29
C VAL A 149 10.70 -10.79 -10.04
N PRO A 150 10.20 -10.47 -11.26
CA PRO A 150 9.26 -11.35 -11.95
C PRO A 150 9.85 -12.74 -12.26
N ARG A 151 11.14 -12.80 -12.63
CA ARG A 151 11.82 -14.08 -12.89
C ARG A 151 11.97 -14.92 -11.62
N ALA A 152 12.35 -14.29 -10.50
CA ALA A 152 12.47 -14.96 -9.23
C ALA A 152 11.13 -15.50 -8.73
N MET A 153 10.03 -14.74 -8.90
CA MET A 153 8.67 -15.18 -8.55
C MET A 153 8.25 -16.40 -9.39
N LEU A 154 8.45 -16.37 -10.70
CA LEU A 154 8.11 -17.50 -11.56
C LEU A 154 8.99 -18.72 -11.29
N ALA A 155 10.30 -18.51 -11.08
CA ALA A 155 11.22 -19.59 -10.74
C ALA A 155 10.87 -20.25 -9.39
N SER A 156 10.55 -19.46 -8.36
CA SER A 156 10.15 -19.99 -7.05
C SER A 156 8.88 -20.81 -7.12
N LEU A 157 7.88 -20.38 -7.92
CA LEU A 157 6.66 -21.15 -8.16
C LEU A 157 6.97 -22.46 -8.89
N GLY A 158 7.83 -22.43 -9.92
CA GLY A 158 8.27 -23.62 -10.66
C GLY A 158 8.98 -24.64 -9.74
N VAL A 159 9.88 -24.16 -8.88
CA VAL A 159 10.57 -25.03 -7.88
C VAL A 159 9.58 -25.63 -6.89
N ALA A 160 8.64 -24.82 -6.38
CA ALA A 160 7.61 -25.31 -5.47
C ALA A 160 6.78 -26.45 -6.12
N LEU A 161 6.30 -26.25 -7.34
CA LEU A 161 5.55 -27.27 -8.07
C LEU A 161 6.39 -28.53 -8.35
N ALA A 162 7.67 -28.38 -8.70
CA ALA A 162 8.59 -29.49 -8.93
C ALA A 162 8.83 -30.34 -7.67
N ILE A 163 8.66 -29.78 -6.47
CA ILE A 163 8.73 -30.51 -5.20
C ILE A 163 7.35 -31.06 -4.83
N TYR A 164 6.30 -30.24 -4.92
CA TYR A 164 4.96 -30.60 -4.42
C TYR A 164 4.35 -31.77 -5.19
N LEU A 165 4.41 -31.75 -6.51
CA LEU A 165 3.75 -32.77 -7.31
C LEU A 165 4.34 -34.18 -7.08
N PRO A 166 5.69 -34.42 -7.12
CA PRO A 166 6.24 -35.72 -6.80
C PRO A 166 6.01 -36.13 -5.34
N LEU A 167 6.08 -35.17 -4.39
CA LEU A 167 5.83 -35.47 -2.98
C LEU A 167 4.39 -35.93 -2.76
N LEU A 168 3.40 -35.22 -3.30
CA LEU A 168 1.99 -35.61 -3.22
C LEU A 168 1.75 -36.97 -3.87
N PHE A 169 2.37 -37.23 -5.02
CA PHE A 169 2.28 -38.53 -5.68
C PHE A 169 2.82 -39.66 -4.78
N VAL A 170 3.97 -39.47 -4.16
CA VAL A 170 4.55 -40.45 -3.24
C VAL A 170 3.65 -40.67 -2.00
N ILE A 171 3.17 -39.60 -1.37
CA ILE A 171 2.31 -39.69 -0.20
C ILE A 171 1.00 -40.41 -0.50
N THR A 172 0.38 -40.15 -1.66
CA THR A 172 -0.89 -40.71 -2.06
C THR A 172 -0.79 -42.16 -2.58
N THR A 173 0.41 -42.61 -2.97
CA THR A 173 0.65 -43.98 -3.46
C THR A 173 1.24 -44.90 -2.38
N VAL A 174 2.53 -44.72 -2.09
CA VAL A 174 3.26 -45.60 -1.14
C VAL A 174 3.12 -45.16 0.31
N GLY A 175 2.68 -43.91 0.56
CA GLY A 175 2.42 -43.39 1.90
C GLY A 175 1.15 -43.92 2.54
N VAL A 176 0.28 -44.58 1.78
CA VAL A 176 -0.97 -45.18 2.28
C VAL A 176 -0.73 -46.64 2.64
N GLU A 177 -1.23 -47.08 3.80
CA GLU A 177 -1.17 -48.48 4.23
C GLU A 177 -1.98 -49.37 3.28
N LYS A 178 -1.60 -50.67 3.20
CA LYS A 178 -2.30 -51.66 2.37
C LYS A 178 -3.76 -51.77 2.74
N GLY A 179 -4.64 -51.57 1.77
CA GLY A 179 -6.08 -51.59 1.96
C GLY A 179 -6.67 -50.33 2.59
N GLY A 180 -5.83 -49.30 2.91
CA GLY A 180 -6.26 -48.02 3.41
C GLY A 180 -6.59 -47.01 2.27
N SER A 181 -7.02 -45.81 2.66
CA SER A 181 -7.19 -44.69 1.75
C SER A 181 -6.57 -43.43 2.32
N ILE A 182 -6.06 -42.56 1.46
CA ILE A 182 -5.51 -41.25 1.88
C ILE A 182 -6.58 -40.41 2.58
N THR A 183 -7.83 -40.56 2.19
CA THR A 183 -8.97 -39.84 2.80
C THR A 183 -9.18 -40.28 4.26
N ALA A 184 -9.15 -41.58 4.56
CA ALA A 184 -9.28 -42.07 5.91
C ALA A 184 -8.09 -41.66 6.80
N MET A 185 -6.86 -41.73 6.26
CA MET A 185 -5.65 -41.30 6.96
C MET A 185 -5.66 -39.79 7.26
N SER A 186 -6.11 -38.97 6.30
CA SER A 186 -6.20 -37.53 6.52
C SER A 186 -7.33 -37.11 7.47
N GLN A 187 -8.36 -37.93 7.64
CA GLN A 187 -9.42 -37.69 8.64
C GLN A 187 -8.95 -38.04 10.06
N GLN A 188 -8.12 -39.08 10.22
CA GLN A 188 -7.58 -39.45 11.52
C GLN A 188 -6.53 -38.44 12.02
N ASP A 189 -5.57 -38.08 11.16
CA ASP A 189 -4.45 -37.21 11.50
C ASP A 189 -4.27 -36.07 10.46
N PRO A 190 -5.21 -35.12 10.39
CA PRO A 190 -5.23 -34.11 9.33
C PRO A 190 -4.00 -33.20 9.32
N ALA A 191 -3.41 -32.94 10.51
CA ALA A 191 -2.27 -32.04 10.63
C ALA A 191 -0.91 -32.72 10.38
N THR A 192 -0.81 -34.03 10.60
CA THR A 192 0.46 -34.79 10.57
C THR A 192 0.50 -35.93 9.55
N VAL A 193 -0.47 -35.93 8.63
CA VAL A 193 -0.62 -36.96 7.59
C VAL A 193 0.67 -37.25 6.81
N VAL A 194 1.51 -36.24 6.57
CA VAL A 194 2.79 -36.37 5.85
C VAL A 194 3.81 -37.17 6.67
N ALA A 195 3.83 -36.99 8.00
CA ALA A 195 4.72 -37.74 8.89
C ALA A 195 4.30 -39.21 8.99
N VAL A 196 2.98 -39.47 9.12
CA VAL A 196 2.43 -40.83 9.12
C VAL A 196 2.74 -41.51 7.79
N ALA A 197 2.47 -40.85 6.66
CA ALA A 197 2.78 -41.36 5.33
C ALA A 197 4.27 -41.71 5.17
N ALA A 198 5.17 -40.82 5.60
CA ALA A 198 6.61 -41.07 5.57
C ALA A 198 7.01 -42.26 6.44
N GLY A 199 6.34 -42.46 7.58
CA GLY A 199 6.50 -43.63 8.44
C GLY A 199 6.16 -44.94 7.73
N ASN A 200 5.16 -44.96 6.86
CA ASN A 200 4.72 -46.15 6.16
C ASN A 200 5.73 -46.67 5.13
N PHE A 201 6.54 -45.83 4.49
CA PHE A 201 7.52 -46.26 3.49
C PHE A 201 9.00 -46.09 3.88
N LEU A 202 9.33 -45.24 4.87
CA LEU A 202 10.69 -45.08 5.41
C LEU A 202 10.81 -45.54 6.88
N GLY A 203 9.72 -46.04 7.46
CA GLY A 203 9.70 -46.48 8.87
C GLY A 203 9.86 -45.31 9.86
N PRO A 204 10.29 -45.59 11.10
CA PRO A 204 10.45 -44.56 12.14
C PRO A 204 11.38 -43.42 11.74
N PHE A 205 12.37 -43.71 10.92
CA PHE A 205 13.28 -42.65 10.40
C PHE A 205 12.52 -41.61 9.57
N GLY A 206 11.65 -42.06 8.66
CA GLY A 206 10.83 -41.15 7.83
C GLY A 206 9.88 -40.32 8.68
N PHE A 207 9.21 -40.93 9.64
CA PHE A 207 8.33 -40.22 10.58
C PHE A 207 9.05 -39.10 11.33
N TRP A 208 10.16 -39.38 12.00
CA TRP A 208 10.89 -38.42 12.80
C TRP A 208 11.57 -37.35 11.94
N MET A 209 12.05 -37.71 10.76
CA MET A 209 12.62 -36.78 9.81
C MET A 209 11.60 -35.70 9.38
N VAL A 210 10.36 -36.12 9.11
CA VAL A 210 9.27 -35.18 8.76
C VAL A 210 8.89 -34.33 9.96
N ILE A 211 8.75 -34.92 11.17
CA ILE A 211 8.44 -34.16 12.39
C ILE A 211 9.45 -33.02 12.59
N VAL A 212 10.74 -33.32 12.57
CA VAL A 212 11.80 -32.30 12.77
C VAL A 212 11.78 -31.25 11.68
N ALA A 213 11.67 -31.69 10.42
CA ALA A 213 11.60 -30.74 9.29
C ALA A 213 10.36 -29.85 9.33
N ALA A 214 9.21 -30.39 9.72
CA ALA A 214 7.96 -29.66 9.87
C ALA A 214 8.06 -28.62 11.00
N LEU A 215 8.55 -29.00 12.17
CA LEU A 215 8.77 -28.09 13.30
C LEU A 215 9.65 -26.88 12.88
N LEU A 216 10.80 -27.16 12.26
CA LEU A 216 11.72 -26.11 11.80
C LEU A 216 11.10 -25.26 10.68
N SER A 217 10.33 -25.87 9.77
CA SER A 217 9.68 -25.16 8.67
C SER A 217 8.56 -24.25 9.17
N MET A 218 7.69 -24.75 10.03
CA MET A 218 6.58 -23.97 10.59
C MET A 218 7.09 -22.78 11.41
N LEU A 219 8.11 -22.99 12.24
CA LEU A 219 8.73 -21.91 13.02
C LEU A 219 9.39 -20.84 12.14
N SER A 220 10.09 -21.27 11.09
CA SER A 220 10.69 -20.35 10.12
C SER A 220 9.62 -19.53 9.35
N ALA A 221 8.55 -20.21 8.94
CA ALA A 221 7.43 -19.55 8.24
C ALA A 221 6.67 -18.60 9.17
N LEU A 222 6.44 -18.97 10.42
CA LEU A 222 5.86 -18.12 11.45
C LEU A 222 6.68 -16.84 11.63
N GLN A 223 8.00 -16.97 11.81
CA GLN A 223 8.90 -15.82 11.95
C GLN A 223 8.83 -14.88 10.74
N THR A 224 8.88 -15.43 9.52
CA THR A 224 8.84 -14.66 8.28
C THR A 224 7.52 -13.92 8.13
N ASN A 225 6.39 -14.55 8.42
CA ASN A 225 5.08 -13.92 8.31
C ASN A 225 4.85 -12.86 9.41
N LEU A 226 5.33 -13.07 10.63
CA LEU A 226 5.33 -12.05 11.69
C LEU A 226 6.14 -10.82 11.28
N LEU A 227 7.32 -11.02 10.69
CA LEU A 227 8.15 -9.95 10.18
C LEU A 227 7.43 -9.19 9.05
N ALA A 228 6.94 -9.91 8.04
CA ALA A 228 6.21 -9.32 6.91
C ALA A 228 4.98 -8.52 7.38
N ALA A 229 4.14 -9.09 8.24
CA ALA A 229 2.98 -8.42 8.81
C ALA A 229 3.36 -7.15 9.58
N SER A 230 4.45 -7.20 10.36
CA SER A 230 4.94 -6.04 11.11
C SER A 230 5.44 -4.92 10.20
N HIS A 231 6.08 -5.25 9.08
CA HIS A 231 6.51 -4.28 8.07
C HIS A 231 5.32 -3.67 7.32
N VAL A 232 4.29 -4.46 7.01
CA VAL A 232 3.04 -3.92 6.43
C VAL A 232 2.38 -2.95 7.40
N ALA A 233 2.27 -3.31 8.69
CA ALA A 233 1.72 -2.41 9.71
C ALA A 233 2.54 -1.11 9.85
N LEU A 234 3.88 -1.22 9.81
CA LEU A 234 4.79 -0.07 9.81
C LEU A 234 4.54 0.85 8.62
N THR A 235 4.47 0.29 7.41
CA THR A 235 4.20 1.05 6.18
C THR A 235 2.84 1.72 6.23
N MET A 236 1.78 0.99 6.61
CA MET A 236 0.44 1.56 6.78
C MET A 236 0.39 2.70 7.81
N ALA A 237 1.19 2.62 8.87
CA ALA A 237 1.28 3.69 9.86
C ALA A 237 2.04 4.91 9.31
N ARG A 238 3.06 4.70 8.48
CA ARG A 238 3.77 5.78 7.77
C ARG A 238 2.87 6.45 6.73
N ASP A 239 2.06 5.67 6.01
CA ASP A 239 1.05 6.17 5.06
C ASP A 239 -0.20 6.75 5.76
N ARG A 240 -0.16 6.92 7.08
CA ARG A 240 -1.26 7.49 7.88
C ARG A 240 -2.59 6.71 7.82
N SER A 241 -2.55 5.47 7.37
CA SER A 241 -3.72 4.56 7.38
C SER A 241 -3.83 3.70 8.66
N LEU A 242 -2.87 3.83 9.58
CA LEU A 242 -2.88 3.34 10.96
C LEU A 242 -2.42 4.44 11.94
N PRO A 243 -2.63 4.28 13.27
CA PRO A 243 -2.14 5.24 14.25
C PRO A 243 -0.63 5.46 14.16
N GLU A 244 -0.19 6.72 14.17
CA GLU A 244 1.23 7.13 14.05
C GLU A 244 2.16 6.41 15.02
N GLY A 245 1.66 6.14 16.22
CA GLY A 245 2.43 5.44 17.24
C GLY A 245 3.01 4.10 16.78
N ILE A 246 2.33 3.40 15.84
CA ILE A 246 2.77 2.12 15.27
C ILE A 246 3.94 2.32 14.31
N GLY A 247 4.04 3.49 13.65
CA GLY A 247 5.08 3.86 12.70
C GLY A 247 6.46 4.15 13.31
N SER A 248 6.57 4.13 14.64
CA SER A 248 7.83 4.43 15.34
C SER A 248 8.81 3.26 15.27
N VAL A 249 10.05 3.55 14.86
CA VAL A 249 11.19 2.63 14.87
C VAL A 249 12.06 2.91 16.07
N HIS A 250 12.54 1.88 16.74
CA HIS A 250 13.39 2.02 17.92
C HIS A 250 14.76 2.59 17.53
N ALA A 251 15.18 3.71 18.14
CA ALA A 251 16.34 4.49 17.71
C ALA A 251 17.67 3.67 17.65
N THR A 252 17.93 2.80 18.62
CA THR A 252 19.17 2.02 18.68
C THR A 252 19.08 0.67 17.95
N ARG A 253 17.92 0.01 17.95
CA ARG A 253 17.73 -1.32 17.36
C ARG A 253 17.28 -1.27 15.91
N GLY A 254 16.69 -0.15 15.48
CA GLY A 254 16.08 0.01 14.16
C GLY A 254 14.92 -0.97 13.88
N THR A 255 14.30 -1.53 14.93
CA THR A 255 13.17 -2.45 14.82
C THR A 255 11.85 -1.73 15.11
N PRO A 256 10.75 -2.02 14.40
CA PRO A 256 9.45 -1.39 14.62
C PRO A 256 8.70 -2.07 15.77
N VAL A 257 9.16 -1.88 17.01
CA VAL A 257 8.67 -2.58 18.20
C VAL A 257 7.15 -2.51 18.36
N LYS A 258 6.55 -1.33 18.13
CA LYS A 258 5.10 -1.15 18.27
C LYS A 258 4.31 -1.84 17.16
N ALA A 259 4.84 -1.88 15.93
CA ALA A 259 4.21 -2.62 14.83
C ALA A 259 4.27 -4.12 15.08
N ILE A 260 5.40 -4.63 15.60
CA ILE A 260 5.54 -6.03 16.00
C ILE A 260 4.55 -6.35 17.13
N ALA A 261 4.46 -5.52 18.17
CA ALA A 261 3.54 -5.73 19.29
C ALA A 261 2.06 -5.71 18.85
N ALA A 262 1.67 -4.77 17.99
CA ALA A 262 0.32 -4.72 17.43
C ALA A 262 0.00 -5.96 16.59
N THR A 263 0.93 -6.40 15.73
CA THR A 263 0.78 -7.62 14.95
C THR A 263 0.65 -8.86 15.84
N LEU A 264 1.50 -8.97 16.88
CA LEU A 264 1.42 -10.06 17.85
C LEU A 264 0.07 -10.10 18.57
N ALA A 265 -0.43 -8.95 19.02
CA ALA A 265 -1.72 -8.87 19.69
C ALA A 265 -2.85 -9.38 18.79
N VAL A 266 -2.84 -9.01 17.50
CA VAL A 266 -3.85 -9.48 16.54
C VAL A 266 -3.68 -10.97 16.25
N VAL A 267 -2.46 -11.48 16.06
CA VAL A 267 -2.20 -12.92 15.85
C VAL A 267 -2.72 -13.73 17.04
N LEU A 268 -2.41 -13.32 18.28
CA LEU A 268 -2.89 -14.00 19.48
C LEU A 268 -4.41 -13.94 19.63
N ALA A 269 -5.04 -12.82 19.29
CA ALA A 269 -6.49 -12.70 19.30
C ALA A 269 -7.15 -13.64 18.29
N ILE A 270 -6.64 -13.71 17.07
CA ILE A 270 -7.17 -14.62 16.04
C ILE A 270 -6.92 -16.08 16.42
N LEU A 271 -5.76 -16.40 17.01
CA LEU A 271 -5.44 -17.74 17.49
C LEU A 271 -6.45 -18.27 18.52
N LEU A 272 -7.00 -17.37 19.34
CA LEU A 272 -8.06 -17.73 20.30
C LEU A 272 -9.42 -17.95 19.63
N LEU A 273 -9.69 -17.29 18.50
CA LEU A 273 -10.96 -17.35 17.78
C LEU A 273 -11.04 -18.53 16.80
N VAL A 274 -9.92 -18.89 16.15
CA VAL A 274 -9.86 -19.95 15.15
C VAL A 274 -9.88 -21.33 15.84
N PRO A 275 -10.79 -22.26 15.45
CA PRO A 275 -10.95 -23.52 16.15
C PRO A 275 -9.81 -24.52 15.88
N ASP A 276 -9.31 -24.58 14.65
CA ASP A 276 -8.36 -25.60 14.20
C ASP A 276 -7.46 -25.13 13.03
N VAL A 277 -6.52 -25.98 12.64
CA VAL A 277 -5.57 -25.74 11.53
C VAL A 277 -6.29 -25.63 10.19
N ALA A 278 -7.36 -26.41 9.96
CA ALA A 278 -8.10 -26.41 8.71
C ALA A 278 -8.82 -25.07 8.48
N THR A 279 -9.51 -24.55 9.52
CA THR A 279 -10.15 -23.23 9.49
C THR A 279 -9.13 -22.11 9.31
N ALA A 280 -7.96 -22.18 9.97
CA ALA A 280 -6.87 -21.24 9.77
C ALA A 280 -6.37 -21.26 8.31
N GLY A 281 -6.20 -22.44 7.74
CA GLY A 281 -5.80 -22.61 6.33
C GLY A 281 -6.83 -22.07 5.36
N ALA A 282 -8.12 -22.34 5.62
CA ALA A 282 -9.22 -21.80 4.81
C ALA A 282 -9.28 -20.27 4.84
N ALA A 283 -9.16 -19.67 6.03
CA ALA A 283 -9.15 -18.24 6.19
C ALA A 283 -7.92 -17.58 5.52
N ALA A 284 -6.75 -18.22 5.65
CA ALA A 284 -5.54 -17.77 4.98
C ALA A 284 -5.69 -17.81 3.44
N SER A 285 -6.16 -18.95 2.89
CA SER A 285 -6.41 -19.05 1.45
C SER A 285 -7.42 -18.01 0.96
N LEU A 286 -8.52 -17.81 1.67
CA LEU A 286 -9.56 -16.86 1.32
C LEU A 286 -9.03 -15.43 1.23
N ILE A 287 -8.30 -14.98 2.26
CA ILE A 287 -7.77 -13.61 2.28
C ILE A 287 -6.68 -13.40 1.21
N PHE A 288 -5.85 -14.42 0.92
CA PHE A 288 -4.88 -14.37 -0.17
C PHE A 288 -5.54 -14.33 -1.53
N LEU A 289 -6.59 -15.13 -1.77
CA LEU A 289 -7.39 -15.06 -3.01
C LEU A 289 -7.95 -13.65 -3.23
N LEU A 290 -8.48 -13.02 -2.18
CA LEU A 290 -8.94 -11.63 -2.25
C LEU A 290 -7.79 -10.65 -2.53
N SER A 291 -6.63 -10.84 -1.91
CA SER A 291 -5.44 -10.03 -2.15
C SER A 291 -4.98 -10.10 -3.62
N PHE A 292 -4.94 -11.31 -4.20
CA PHE A 292 -4.57 -11.50 -5.60
C PHE A 292 -5.65 -10.98 -6.57
N ALA A 293 -6.93 -11.11 -6.23
CA ALA A 293 -8.00 -10.48 -7.02
C ALA A 293 -7.84 -8.95 -7.10
N ILE A 294 -7.51 -8.31 -5.96
CA ILE A 294 -7.19 -6.88 -5.91
C ILE A 294 -5.94 -6.57 -6.74
N ALA A 295 -4.88 -7.40 -6.67
CA ALA A 295 -3.66 -7.24 -7.46
C ALA A 295 -3.94 -7.31 -8.97
N HIS A 296 -4.80 -8.22 -9.42
CA HIS A 296 -5.25 -8.27 -10.82
C HIS A 296 -6.02 -7.00 -11.21
N GLY A 297 -6.92 -6.51 -10.36
CA GLY A 297 -7.66 -5.27 -10.58
C GLY A 297 -6.73 -4.05 -10.67
N THR A 298 -5.74 -3.94 -9.77
CA THR A 298 -4.76 -2.85 -9.79
C THR A 298 -3.85 -2.92 -11.03
N ASN A 299 -3.48 -4.12 -11.49
CA ASN A 299 -2.71 -4.30 -12.73
C ASN A 299 -3.51 -3.82 -13.96
N ILE A 300 -4.80 -4.16 -14.05
CA ILE A 300 -5.67 -3.67 -15.12
C ILE A 300 -5.75 -2.14 -15.07
N LEU A 301 -6.01 -1.58 -13.89
CA LEU A 301 -6.14 -0.14 -13.69
C LEU A 301 -4.84 0.61 -14.05
N ALA A 302 -3.69 0.10 -13.58
CA ALA A 302 -2.39 0.70 -13.85
C ALA A 302 -2.08 0.73 -15.35
N ARG A 303 -2.38 -0.35 -16.07
CA ARG A 303 -2.12 -0.44 -17.52
C ARG A 303 -3.08 0.36 -18.38
N THR A 304 -4.34 0.46 -17.98
CA THR A 304 -5.34 1.23 -18.75
C THR A 304 -5.19 2.73 -18.54
N ARG A 305 -4.68 3.16 -17.38
CA ARG A 305 -4.59 4.58 -17.01
C ARG A 305 -3.17 5.14 -17.00
N GLY A 306 -2.16 4.31 -16.69
CA GLY A 306 -0.79 4.76 -16.42
C GLY A 306 0.13 4.93 -17.64
N GLY A 307 -0.31 4.58 -18.85
CA GLY A 307 0.59 4.53 -20.02
C GLY A 307 1.62 3.40 -19.93
N VAL A 308 2.19 2.99 -21.07
CA VAL A 308 3.12 1.85 -21.14
C VAL A 308 4.55 2.34 -20.97
N SER A 309 5.13 2.22 -19.77
CA SER A 309 6.59 2.27 -19.64
C SER A 309 7.21 1.10 -20.41
N GLN A 310 8.14 1.38 -21.32
CA GLN A 310 8.77 0.37 -22.18
C GLN A 310 9.61 -0.66 -21.41
N THR A 311 9.90 -0.43 -20.16
CA THR A 311 10.85 -1.19 -19.34
C THR A 311 10.22 -2.18 -18.36
N THR A 312 8.89 -2.26 -18.25
CA THR A 312 8.20 -3.14 -17.30
C THR A 312 7.86 -4.50 -17.88
N PHE A 313 7.84 -5.53 -17.03
CA PHE A 313 7.35 -6.86 -17.39
C PHE A 313 5.92 -6.78 -17.94
N ARG A 314 5.71 -7.32 -19.16
CA ARG A 314 4.39 -7.33 -19.80
C ARG A 314 3.74 -8.69 -19.62
N VAL A 315 2.60 -8.70 -18.92
CA VAL A 315 1.76 -9.91 -18.84
C VAL A 315 1.27 -10.25 -20.25
N PRO A 316 1.52 -11.49 -20.73
CA PRO A 316 1.02 -11.92 -22.03
C PRO A 316 -0.52 -11.92 -22.04
N TRP A 317 -1.10 -11.77 -23.22
CA TRP A 317 -2.55 -11.78 -23.45
C TRP A 317 -3.35 -10.82 -22.56
N PHE A 318 -2.80 -9.63 -22.33
CA PHE A 318 -3.53 -8.59 -21.62
C PHE A 318 -4.73 -8.08 -22.46
N PRO A 319 -5.94 -7.88 -21.90
CA PRO A 319 -6.31 -7.99 -20.49
C PRO A 319 -6.83 -9.37 -20.05
N LEU A 320 -6.83 -10.38 -20.92
CA LEU A 320 -7.46 -11.69 -20.66
C LEU A 320 -6.90 -12.37 -19.39
N VAL A 321 -5.57 -12.48 -19.27
CA VAL A 321 -4.95 -13.15 -18.12
C VAL A 321 -5.31 -12.49 -16.78
N PRO A 322 -5.19 -11.17 -16.59
CA PRO A 322 -5.61 -10.57 -15.32
C PRO A 322 -7.14 -10.62 -15.08
N VAL A 323 -7.98 -10.57 -16.13
CA VAL A 323 -9.44 -10.68 -15.97
C VAL A 323 -9.82 -12.10 -15.53
N VAL A 324 -9.32 -13.12 -16.22
CA VAL A 324 -9.61 -14.52 -15.88
C VAL A 324 -9.01 -14.90 -14.53
N GLY A 325 -7.74 -14.50 -14.26
CA GLY A 325 -7.10 -14.74 -12.98
C GLY A 325 -7.83 -14.08 -11.81
N GLY A 326 -8.18 -12.80 -11.95
CA GLY A 326 -8.95 -12.06 -10.94
C GLY A 326 -10.35 -12.65 -10.72
N GLY A 327 -11.05 -13.02 -11.81
CA GLY A 327 -12.36 -13.67 -11.75
C GLY A 327 -12.28 -15.04 -11.05
N ALA A 328 -11.28 -15.86 -11.38
CA ALA A 328 -11.05 -17.15 -10.73
C ALA A 328 -10.75 -17.00 -9.22
N CYS A 329 -9.91 -16.03 -8.85
CA CYS A 329 -9.64 -15.72 -7.46
C CYS A 329 -10.90 -15.32 -6.69
N LEU A 330 -11.76 -14.46 -7.27
CA LEU A 330 -13.03 -14.05 -6.65
C LEU A 330 -14.01 -15.23 -6.53
N ALA A 331 -14.12 -16.05 -7.58
CA ALA A 331 -15.01 -17.21 -7.56
C ALA A 331 -14.57 -18.23 -6.50
N LEU A 332 -13.27 -18.55 -6.42
CA LEU A 332 -12.73 -19.44 -5.40
C LEU A 332 -12.85 -18.85 -3.99
N ALA A 333 -12.64 -17.55 -3.82
CA ALA A 333 -12.83 -16.87 -2.53
C ALA A 333 -14.29 -16.96 -2.06
N ALA A 334 -15.25 -16.68 -2.94
CA ALA A 334 -16.68 -16.80 -2.63
C ALA A 334 -17.05 -18.25 -2.27
N PHE A 335 -16.59 -19.21 -3.07
CA PHE A 335 -16.81 -20.63 -2.81
C PHE A 335 -16.22 -21.05 -1.45
N GLN A 336 -14.97 -20.65 -1.17
CA GLN A 336 -14.29 -20.98 0.08
C GLN A 336 -14.99 -20.39 1.32
N GLY A 337 -15.46 -19.14 1.20
CA GLY A 337 -16.21 -18.47 2.28
C GLY A 337 -17.56 -19.13 2.56
N LEU A 338 -18.18 -19.76 1.56
CA LEU A 338 -19.43 -20.54 1.72
C LEU A 338 -19.17 -21.95 2.22
N ALA A 339 -18.09 -22.60 1.75
CA ALA A 339 -17.72 -23.95 2.14
C ALA A 339 -17.20 -24.05 3.58
N VAL A 340 -16.56 -23.00 4.08
CA VAL A 340 -16.03 -22.90 5.46
C VAL A 340 -16.52 -21.59 6.09
N PRO A 341 -17.76 -21.55 6.61
CA PRO A 341 -18.38 -20.31 7.10
C PRO A 341 -17.59 -19.61 8.20
N GLU A 342 -16.90 -20.34 9.08
CA GLU A 342 -16.08 -19.78 10.15
C GLU A 342 -14.93 -18.95 9.58
N ALA A 343 -14.25 -19.44 8.55
CA ALA A 343 -13.21 -18.70 7.84
C ALA A 343 -13.80 -17.46 7.14
N GLY A 344 -14.97 -17.61 6.52
CA GLY A 344 -15.71 -16.52 5.89
C GLY A 344 -16.02 -15.38 6.88
N TRP A 345 -16.53 -15.72 8.06
CA TRP A 345 -16.83 -14.74 9.11
C TRP A 345 -15.59 -14.00 9.62
N VAL A 346 -14.49 -14.70 9.87
CA VAL A 346 -13.22 -14.08 10.30
C VAL A 346 -12.77 -13.02 9.30
N VAL A 347 -12.80 -13.33 8.01
CA VAL A 347 -12.39 -12.40 6.95
C VAL A 347 -13.39 -11.26 6.79
N MET A 348 -14.70 -11.53 6.84
CA MET A 348 -15.75 -10.50 6.74
C MET A 348 -15.67 -9.48 7.88
N VAL A 349 -15.54 -9.95 9.13
CA VAL A 349 -15.42 -9.08 10.31
C VAL A 349 -14.17 -8.19 10.18
N TRP A 350 -13.03 -8.77 9.76
CA TRP A 350 -11.80 -8.03 9.57
C TRP A 350 -11.91 -6.95 8.49
N LEU A 351 -12.45 -7.29 7.32
CA LEU A 351 -12.62 -6.33 6.22
C LEU A 351 -13.59 -5.21 6.59
N SER A 352 -14.70 -5.55 7.25
CA SER A 352 -15.67 -4.57 7.73
C SER A 352 -15.06 -3.63 8.76
N PHE A 353 -14.30 -4.17 9.72
CA PHE A 353 -13.60 -3.39 10.72
C PHE A 353 -12.57 -2.44 10.09
N GLY A 354 -11.76 -2.93 9.15
CA GLY A 354 -10.81 -2.09 8.43
C GLY A 354 -11.47 -0.99 7.59
N PHE A 355 -12.60 -1.29 6.96
CA PHE A 355 -13.37 -0.30 6.21
C PHE A 355 -13.91 0.81 7.13
N ILE A 356 -14.50 0.45 8.26
CA ILE A 356 -15.01 1.38 9.25
C ILE A 356 -13.88 2.26 9.81
N LEU A 357 -12.78 1.64 10.26
CA LEU A 357 -11.60 2.35 10.75
C LEU A 357 -11.06 3.35 9.73
N TYR A 358 -10.86 2.90 8.49
CA TYR A 358 -10.35 3.76 7.42
C TYR A 358 -11.28 4.93 7.15
N PHE A 359 -12.57 4.68 6.98
CA PHE A 359 -13.53 5.71 6.60
C PHE A 359 -13.70 6.79 7.68
N PHE A 360 -13.80 6.38 8.94
CA PHE A 360 -14.05 7.31 10.04
C PHE A 360 -12.80 8.01 10.58
N LEU A 361 -11.65 7.34 10.61
CA LEU A 361 -10.46 7.86 11.27
C LEU A 361 -9.35 8.33 10.32
N PHE A 362 -9.17 7.66 9.18
CA PHE A 362 -7.96 7.85 8.38
C PHE A 362 -8.19 8.45 6.99
N ALA A 363 -9.40 8.40 6.42
CA ALA A 363 -9.67 8.79 5.04
C ALA A 363 -9.27 10.24 4.72
N LYS A 364 -9.51 11.19 5.62
CA LYS A 364 -9.13 12.60 5.40
C LYS A 364 -7.62 12.78 5.32
N ARG A 365 -6.91 12.11 6.23
CA ARG A 365 -5.47 12.24 6.39
C ARG A 365 -4.70 11.53 5.27
N ALA A 366 -5.13 10.33 4.90
CA ALA A 366 -4.59 9.59 3.77
C ALA A 366 -4.68 10.40 2.47
N ARG A 367 -5.79 11.13 2.24
CA ARG A 367 -5.95 11.99 1.06
C ARG A 367 -4.95 13.15 0.99
N VAL A 368 -4.48 13.65 2.13
CA VAL A 368 -3.48 14.73 2.17
C VAL A 368 -2.10 14.17 1.82
N VAL A 369 -1.73 13.03 2.40
CA VAL A 369 -0.48 12.34 2.09
C VAL A 369 -0.44 11.91 0.62
N ASP A 370 -1.53 11.34 0.11
CA ASP A 370 -1.66 11.02 -1.32
C ASP A 370 -1.41 12.25 -2.21
N ALA A 371 -1.97 13.41 -1.83
CA ALA A 371 -1.80 14.64 -2.61
C ALA A 371 -0.36 15.16 -2.58
N SER A 372 0.36 15.02 -1.46
CA SER A 372 1.78 15.33 -1.34
C SER A 372 2.63 14.41 -2.23
N THR A 373 2.37 13.10 -2.17
CA THR A 373 3.09 12.10 -2.97
C THR A 373 2.85 12.30 -4.47
N GLU A 374 1.62 12.62 -4.88
CA GLU A 374 1.30 12.97 -6.27
C GLU A 374 2.01 14.24 -6.75
N GLY A 375 2.23 15.20 -5.86
CA GLY A 375 3.02 16.40 -6.17
C GLY A 375 4.48 16.05 -6.47
N LEU A 376 5.07 15.11 -5.72
CA LEU A 376 6.42 14.63 -5.90
C LEU A 376 6.58 13.69 -7.11
N GLU A 377 5.63 12.77 -7.28
CA GLU A 377 5.63 11.74 -8.32
C GLU A 377 4.42 11.92 -9.25
N PRO A 378 4.49 12.80 -10.25
CA PRO A 378 3.34 13.13 -11.11
C PRO A 378 2.78 11.93 -11.88
N ASP A 379 3.58 10.91 -12.15
CA ASP A 379 3.12 9.69 -12.82
C ASP A 379 1.96 8.98 -12.08
N LEU A 380 1.87 9.16 -10.76
CA LEU A 380 0.75 8.63 -9.97
C LEU A 380 -0.59 9.29 -10.34
N VAL A 381 -0.57 10.52 -10.81
CA VAL A 381 -1.78 11.24 -11.24
C VAL A 381 -2.43 10.55 -12.45
N ARG A 382 -1.63 9.92 -13.33
CA ARG A 382 -2.14 9.15 -14.48
C ARG A 382 -3.08 8.03 -14.04
N LEU A 383 -2.88 7.45 -12.86
CA LEU A 383 -3.73 6.39 -12.31
C LEU A 383 -5.17 6.86 -12.01
N ARG A 384 -5.40 8.17 -11.85
CA ARG A 384 -6.73 8.74 -11.67
C ARG A 384 -7.59 8.67 -12.94
N GLY A 385 -6.98 8.41 -14.11
CA GLY A 385 -7.67 8.25 -15.40
C GLY A 385 -8.07 9.56 -16.07
N ARG A 386 -7.62 10.71 -15.55
CA ARG A 386 -7.75 12.03 -16.17
C ARG A 386 -6.58 12.91 -15.77
N SER A 387 -6.10 13.71 -16.72
CA SER A 387 -5.04 14.68 -16.47
C SER A 387 -5.59 15.88 -15.70
N PRO A 388 -4.90 16.37 -14.66
CA PRO A 388 -5.27 17.61 -13.99
C PRO A 388 -5.18 18.78 -14.99
N LEU A 389 -6.20 19.62 -15.00
CA LEU A 389 -6.25 20.82 -15.83
C LEU A 389 -6.21 22.04 -14.92
N VAL A 390 -5.16 22.86 -15.09
CA VAL A 390 -5.00 24.14 -14.39
C VAL A 390 -5.40 25.27 -15.32
N LEU A 391 -6.40 26.06 -14.92
CA LEU A 391 -6.81 27.26 -15.64
C LEU A 391 -6.02 28.46 -15.13
N VAL A 392 -5.39 29.19 -16.04
CA VAL A 392 -4.56 30.37 -15.74
C VAL A 392 -5.08 31.56 -16.53
N PRO A 393 -5.94 32.41 -15.95
CA PRO A 393 -6.30 33.69 -16.54
C PRO A 393 -5.13 34.65 -16.52
N ILE A 394 -4.73 35.17 -17.68
CA ILE A 394 -3.63 36.10 -17.82
C ILE A 394 -4.17 37.41 -18.40
N ALA A 395 -3.98 38.51 -17.65
CA ALA A 395 -4.40 39.84 -18.06
C ALA A 395 -3.24 40.76 -18.43
N LYS A 396 -2.02 40.49 -17.95
CA LYS A 396 -0.82 41.30 -18.19
C LYS A 396 0.39 40.43 -18.49
N PRO A 397 1.26 40.83 -19.44
CA PRO A 397 2.45 40.04 -19.80
C PRO A 397 3.44 39.91 -18.64
N ASP A 398 3.63 40.95 -17.86
CA ASP A 398 4.65 41.02 -16.80
C ASP A 398 4.47 39.96 -15.66
N SER A 399 3.26 39.47 -15.49
CA SER A 399 2.95 38.42 -14.50
C SER A 399 2.91 37.00 -15.09
N ALA A 400 3.03 36.89 -16.40
CA ALA A 400 2.81 35.61 -17.09
C ALA A 400 3.88 34.55 -16.71
N ALA A 401 5.15 34.95 -16.62
CA ALA A 401 6.26 34.05 -16.35
C ALA A 401 6.09 33.27 -15.03
N GLY A 402 5.96 33.97 -13.92
CA GLY A 402 5.82 33.33 -12.61
C GLY A 402 4.53 32.51 -12.49
N MET A 403 3.43 32.95 -13.12
CA MET A 403 2.18 32.17 -13.13
C MET A 403 2.30 30.88 -13.94
N VAL A 404 2.98 30.90 -15.08
CA VAL A 404 3.22 29.71 -15.89
C VAL A 404 4.10 28.72 -15.16
N GLU A 405 5.15 29.16 -14.47
CA GLU A 405 6.01 28.28 -13.65
C GLU A 405 5.20 27.61 -12.53
N VAL A 406 4.37 28.36 -11.79
CA VAL A 406 3.50 27.79 -10.75
C VAL A 406 2.45 26.85 -11.36
N ALA A 407 1.90 27.17 -12.53
CA ALA A 407 0.94 26.30 -13.21
C ALA A 407 1.59 24.96 -13.64
N ASN A 408 2.81 25.00 -14.17
CA ASN A 408 3.58 23.81 -14.54
C ASN A 408 3.99 22.98 -13.32
N ALA A 409 4.27 23.62 -12.19
CA ALA A 409 4.48 22.92 -10.93
C ALA A 409 3.22 22.16 -10.47
N LEU A 410 2.03 22.77 -10.59
CA LEU A 410 0.76 22.14 -10.24
C LEU A 410 0.30 21.07 -11.26
N ALA A 411 0.61 21.27 -12.53
CA ALA A 411 0.26 20.38 -13.65
C ALA A 411 1.50 20.13 -14.51
N PRO A 412 2.35 19.15 -14.13
CA PRO A 412 3.58 18.84 -14.86
C PRO A 412 3.30 18.47 -16.33
N PRO A 413 4.19 18.87 -17.27
CA PRO A 413 3.95 18.74 -18.72
C PRO A 413 3.54 17.35 -19.21
N GLU A 414 4.10 16.29 -18.60
CA GLU A 414 3.80 14.92 -19.02
C GLU A 414 2.49 14.36 -18.47
N THR A 415 1.95 14.94 -17.40
CA THR A 415 0.80 14.39 -16.67
C THR A 415 -0.36 15.33 -16.54
N GLY A 416 -0.10 16.64 -16.56
CA GLY A 416 -1.08 17.71 -16.41
C GLY A 416 -1.27 18.51 -17.71
N ARG A 417 -2.29 19.34 -17.71
CA ARG A 417 -2.60 20.28 -18.79
C ARG A 417 -2.76 21.69 -18.21
N VAL A 418 -2.21 22.67 -18.87
CA VAL A 418 -2.35 24.09 -18.52
C VAL A 418 -3.18 24.76 -19.59
N LEU A 419 -4.28 25.40 -19.20
CA LEU A 419 -5.13 26.21 -20.07
C LEU A 419 -4.95 27.69 -19.75
N LEU A 420 -4.28 28.40 -20.64
CA LEU A 420 -4.11 29.86 -20.56
C LEU A 420 -5.37 30.50 -21.07
N LEU A 421 -5.99 31.39 -20.29
CA LEU A 421 -7.20 32.10 -20.65
C LEU A 421 -6.93 33.61 -20.75
N SER A 422 -7.21 34.19 -21.91
CA SER A 422 -7.29 35.63 -22.08
C SER A 422 -8.73 36.05 -22.33
N VAL A 423 -9.20 37.05 -21.59
CA VAL A 423 -10.57 37.56 -21.72
C VAL A 423 -10.49 39.00 -22.24
N VAL A 424 -10.96 39.20 -23.46
CA VAL A 424 -11.07 40.51 -24.10
C VAL A 424 -12.39 41.15 -23.69
N GLN A 425 -12.34 42.35 -23.15
CA GLN A 425 -13.54 43.09 -22.80
C GLN A 425 -13.97 43.94 -24.00
N PRO A 426 -15.23 43.85 -24.48
CA PRO A 426 -15.72 44.69 -25.55
C PRO A 426 -15.72 46.16 -25.09
N PRO A 427 -15.17 47.07 -25.86
CA PRO A 427 -15.20 48.49 -25.53
C PRO A 427 -16.66 48.96 -25.47
N GLY A 428 -17.01 49.75 -24.46
CA GLY A 428 -18.38 50.23 -24.21
C GLY A 428 -18.96 51.11 -25.36
N THR A 429 -18.11 51.63 -26.24
CA THR A 429 -18.45 52.23 -27.51
C THR A 429 -17.56 51.63 -28.60
N TRP A 430 -18.17 51.04 -29.63
CA TRP A 430 -17.50 50.40 -30.77
C TRP A 430 -16.64 51.36 -31.58
N LYS A 431 -15.49 51.81 -31.05
CA LYS A 431 -14.44 52.46 -31.84
C LYS A 431 -13.55 51.34 -32.39
N ARG A 432 -13.51 51.19 -33.72
CA ARG A 432 -12.74 50.15 -34.44
C ARG A 432 -11.27 50.01 -33.97
N GLY A 433 -10.60 51.08 -33.60
CA GLY A 433 -9.19 51.06 -33.17
C GLY A 433 -8.93 50.49 -31.77
N GLY A 434 -9.94 50.44 -30.86
CA GLY A 434 -9.75 49.93 -29.48
C GLY A 434 -9.72 48.41 -29.35
N LEU A 435 -10.45 47.71 -30.24
CA LEU A 435 -10.46 46.26 -30.26
C LEU A 435 -9.17 45.67 -30.86
N GLU A 436 -8.66 46.36 -31.92
CA GLU A 436 -7.44 45.95 -32.60
C GLU A 436 -6.23 46.01 -31.66
N GLN A 437 -6.11 47.09 -30.88
CA GLN A 437 -5.04 47.23 -29.89
C GLN A 437 -5.14 46.15 -28.78
N GLN A 438 -6.35 45.87 -28.27
CA GLN A 438 -6.54 44.81 -27.27
C GLN A 438 -6.21 43.42 -27.81
N LEU A 439 -6.48 43.12 -29.08
CA LEU A 439 -6.11 41.85 -29.69
C LEU A 439 -4.58 41.74 -29.87
N LEU A 440 -3.90 42.82 -30.23
CA LEU A 440 -2.44 42.86 -30.29
C LEU A 440 -1.80 42.62 -28.90
N ASP A 441 -2.36 43.24 -27.86
CA ASP A 441 -1.89 43.05 -26.49
C ASP A 441 -2.08 41.58 -26.04
N VAL A 442 -3.23 40.96 -26.38
CA VAL A 442 -3.51 39.53 -26.10
C VAL A 442 -2.54 38.62 -26.86
N GLU A 443 -2.27 38.92 -28.13
CA GLU A 443 -1.31 38.17 -28.94
C GLU A 443 0.11 38.23 -28.35
N ALA A 444 0.54 39.42 -27.90
CA ALA A 444 1.83 39.60 -27.23
C ALA A 444 1.92 38.79 -25.93
N ILE A 445 0.86 38.81 -25.09
CA ILE A 445 0.76 38.03 -23.85
C ILE A 445 0.86 36.52 -24.13
N LEU A 446 0.11 36.05 -25.14
CA LEU A 446 0.09 34.62 -25.50
C LEU A 446 1.44 34.18 -26.06
N ASN A 447 2.06 34.94 -26.95
CA ASN A 447 3.37 34.63 -27.52
C ASN A 447 4.46 34.55 -26.44
N GLN A 448 4.46 35.46 -25.48
CA GLN A 448 5.40 35.42 -24.36
C GLN A 448 5.15 34.24 -23.43
N SER A 449 3.89 33.97 -23.07
CA SER A 449 3.51 32.84 -22.21
C SER A 449 3.83 31.49 -22.86
N LEU A 450 3.64 31.41 -24.19
CA LEU A 450 3.99 30.21 -24.98
C LEU A 450 5.50 29.98 -25.02
N SER A 451 6.28 31.01 -25.29
CA SER A 451 7.75 30.88 -25.36
C SER A 451 8.33 30.42 -24.03
N LEU A 452 7.82 30.92 -22.91
CA LEU A 452 8.20 30.50 -21.56
C LEU A 452 7.78 29.06 -21.25
N SER A 453 6.56 28.66 -21.65
CA SER A 453 6.09 27.30 -21.45
C SER A 453 6.87 26.29 -22.28
N LEU A 454 7.15 26.60 -23.53
CA LEU A 454 7.93 25.75 -24.44
C LEU A 454 9.38 25.59 -23.96
N SER A 455 10.00 26.65 -23.44
CA SER A 455 11.34 26.58 -22.86
C SER A 455 11.38 25.68 -21.60
N ALA A 456 10.27 25.58 -20.88
CA ALA A 456 10.09 24.67 -19.74
C ALA A 456 9.62 23.25 -20.15
N GLY A 457 9.56 22.94 -21.46
CA GLY A 457 9.11 21.64 -21.97
C GLY A 457 7.59 21.41 -21.87
N ALA A 458 6.81 22.46 -21.62
CA ALA A 458 5.36 22.40 -21.52
C ALA A 458 4.67 22.88 -22.80
N THR A 459 3.56 22.25 -23.17
CA THR A 459 2.70 22.66 -24.29
C THR A 459 1.35 23.11 -23.74
N PRO A 460 1.19 24.39 -23.32
CA PRO A 460 -0.07 24.86 -22.80
C PRO A 460 -1.12 24.98 -23.91
N GLU A 461 -2.35 24.73 -23.55
CA GLU A 461 -3.50 25.08 -24.36
C GLU A 461 -3.84 26.54 -24.13
N TRP A 462 -4.33 27.24 -25.12
CA TRP A 462 -4.79 28.60 -24.95
C TRP A 462 -6.23 28.81 -25.42
N LEU A 463 -6.92 29.71 -24.75
CA LEU A 463 -8.28 30.08 -25.06
C LEU A 463 -8.41 31.62 -24.96
N THR A 464 -8.84 32.24 -26.02
CA THR A 464 -9.21 33.66 -26.01
C THR A 464 -10.72 33.76 -26.11
N THR A 465 -11.34 34.49 -25.19
CA THR A 465 -12.78 34.74 -25.18
C THR A 465 -13.09 36.20 -25.10
N VAL A 466 -14.27 36.59 -25.58
CA VAL A 466 -14.76 37.96 -25.50
C VAL A 466 -15.94 38.02 -24.55
N ALA A 467 -15.80 38.74 -23.44
CA ALA A 467 -16.85 38.83 -22.44
C ALA A 467 -16.85 40.21 -21.72
N PRO A 468 -18.02 40.75 -21.38
CA PRO A 468 -18.10 42.03 -20.66
C PRO A 468 -17.60 41.94 -19.21
N ASP A 469 -17.74 40.75 -18.57
CA ASP A 469 -17.27 40.50 -17.22
C ASP A 469 -16.27 39.34 -17.21
N PRO A 470 -14.96 39.59 -17.06
CA PRO A 470 -13.93 38.58 -17.03
C PRO A 470 -14.12 37.55 -15.91
N TRP A 471 -14.65 37.94 -14.75
CA TRP A 471 -14.84 37.02 -13.61
C TRP A 471 -15.93 35.98 -13.87
N GLN A 472 -17.02 36.40 -14.55
CA GLN A 472 -18.05 35.45 -14.97
C GLN A 472 -17.51 34.49 -16.03
N GLU A 473 -16.68 35.00 -16.95
CA GLU A 473 -16.12 34.19 -18.03
C GLU A 473 -15.09 33.17 -17.49
N ILE A 474 -14.19 33.55 -16.58
CA ILE A 474 -13.28 32.67 -15.90
C ILE A 474 -14.05 31.51 -15.23
N ARG A 475 -15.14 31.84 -14.53
CA ARG A 475 -15.99 30.83 -13.89
C ARG A 475 -16.65 29.92 -14.91
N ARG A 476 -17.15 30.45 -16.02
CA ARG A 476 -17.78 29.70 -17.11
C ARG A 476 -16.79 28.71 -17.72
N VAL A 477 -15.59 29.16 -18.06
CA VAL A 477 -14.51 28.34 -18.64
C VAL A 477 -14.06 27.26 -17.65
N ALA A 478 -13.83 27.61 -16.38
CA ALA A 478 -13.42 26.65 -15.35
C ALA A 478 -14.41 25.50 -15.20
N ARG A 479 -15.71 25.79 -15.24
CA ARG A 479 -16.77 24.77 -15.17
C ARG A 479 -16.89 23.95 -16.45
N LEU A 480 -16.84 24.62 -17.63
CA LEU A 480 -16.99 23.99 -18.94
C LEU A 480 -15.88 22.96 -19.17
N HIS A 481 -14.64 23.32 -18.88
CA HIS A 481 -13.47 22.46 -19.04
C HIS A 481 -13.20 21.57 -17.82
N ARG A 482 -14.03 21.66 -16.77
CA ARG A 482 -13.88 20.90 -15.51
C ARG A 482 -12.47 21.02 -14.93
N CYS A 483 -11.97 22.27 -14.87
CA CYS A 483 -10.64 22.53 -14.35
C CYS A 483 -10.51 22.09 -12.90
N GLU A 484 -9.43 21.40 -12.57
CA GLU A 484 -9.16 20.94 -11.21
C GLU A 484 -8.70 22.09 -10.32
N SER A 485 -7.87 22.99 -10.88
CA SER A 485 -7.35 24.15 -10.18
C SER A 485 -7.49 25.41 -11.04
N LEU A 486 -7.73 26.53 -10.35
CA LEU A 486 -7.71 27.88 -10.92
C LEU A 486 -6.55 28.64 -10.30
N LEU A 487 -5.62 29.13 -11.11
CA LEU A 487 -4.48 29.94 -10.68
C LEU A 487 -4.71 31.39 -11.04
N LEU A 488 -4.88 32.26 -10.05
CA LEU A 488 -5.12 33.68 -10.23
C LEU A 488 -3.87 34.49 -9.86
N GLY A 489 -3.42 35.36 -10.76
CA GLY A 489 -2.43 36.39 -10.47
C GLY A 489 -3.12 37.66 -9.99
N LEU A 490 -2.80 38.09 -8.79
CA LEU A 490 -3.28 39.39 -8.29
C LEU A 490 -2.12 40.38 -8.20
N GLY A 491 -2.25 41.48 -8.91
CA GLY A 491 -1.40 42.65 -8.73
C GLY A 491 -1.68 43.34 -7.38
N GLN A 492 -1.54 44.63 -7.30
CA GLN A 492 -1.91 45.34 -6.07
C GLN A 492 -3.41 45.23 -5.80
N ILE A 493 -3.77 44.63 -4.67
CA ILE A 493 -5.16 44.59 -4.21
C ILE A 493 -5.47 45.95 -3.61
N THR A 494 -6.21 46.79 -4.35
CA THR A 494 -6.72 48.04 -3.85
C THR A 494 -8.22 48.11 -4.09
N GLY A 495 -9.00 48.02 -3.00
CA GLY A 495 -10.44 48.31 -2.95
C GLY A 495 -11.35 47.14 -2.53
N ASP A 496 -12.40 47.45 -1.75
CA ASP A 496 -13.42 46.55 -1.19
C ASP A 496 -14.20 45.75 -2.26
N THR A 497 -14.22 46.22 -3.51
CA THR A 497 -14.94 45.56 -4.61
C THR A 497 -14.26 44.29 -5.10
N LEU A 498 -12.94 44.17 -4.94
CA LEU A 498 -12.19 42.97 -5.39
C LEU A 498 -12.40 41.80 -4.44
N GLU A 499 -12.42 42.04 -3.12
CA GLU A 499 -12.68 41.05 -2.10
C GLU A 499 -14.04 40.38 -2.33
N THR A 500 -15.09 41.16 -2.50
CA THR A 500 -16.44 40.65 -2.77
C THR A 500 -16.53 39.84 -4.08
N ARG A 501 -15.78 40.24 -5.13
CA ARG A 501 -15.75 39.50 -6.41
C ARG A 501 -15.00 38.18 -6.29
N LEU A 502 -13.88 38.20 -5.55
CA LEU A 502 -13.07 37.00 -5.28
C LEU A 502 -13.84 35.98 -4.42
N GLU A 503 -14.50 36.44 -3.36
CA GLU A 503 -15.36 35.59 -2.54
C GLU A 503 -16.49 34.94 -3.35
N ARG A 504 -17.16 35.69 -4.22
CA ARG A 504 -18.19 35.17 -5.13
C ARG A 504 -17.64 34.16 -6.14
N LEU A 505 -16.42 34.38 -6.62
CA LEU A 505 -15.75 33.43 -7.51
C LEU A 505 -15.46 32.12 -6.75
N ILE A 506 -14.80 32.23 -5.59
CA ILE A 506 -14.34 31.09 -4.77
C ILE A 506 -15.53 30.26 -4.25
N SER A 507 -16.58 30.94 -3.76
CA SER A 507 -17.75 30.24 -3.18
C SER A 507 -18.55 29.42 -4.20
N ASN A 508 -18.50 29.78 -5.46
CA ASN A 508 -19.26 29.17 -6.55
C ASN A 508 -18.45 28.25 -7.48
N LEU A 509 -17.14 28.11 -7.26
CA LEU A 509 -16.29 27.18 -8.00
C LEU A 509 -16.12 25.87 -7.26
N GLY A 510 -16.27 24.75 -7.97
CA GLY A 510 -15.95 23.41 -7.47
C GLY A 510 -14.46 23.06 -7.61
N SER A 511 -13.64 23.98 -8.11
CA SER A 511 -12.20 23.84 -8.35
C SER A 511 -11.40 24.40 -7.18
N ASP A 512 -10.19 23.89 -6.97
CA ASP A 512 -9.22 24.46 -6.03
C ASP A 512 -8.71 25.81 -6.57
N VAL A 513 -8.58 26.82 -5.72
CA VAL A 513 -8.14 28.16 -6.13
C VAL A 513 -6.79 28.48 -5.50
N VAL A 514 -5.81 28.79 -6.32
CA VAL A 514 -4.48 29.28 -5.92
C VAL A 514 -4.36 30.74 -6.35
N ILE A 515 -3.96 31.59 -5.43
CA ILE A 515 -3.76 33.00 -5.68
C ILE A 515 -2.29 33.33 -5.52
N VAL A 516 -1.67 33.84 -6.58
CA VAL A 516 -0.27 34.26 -6.57
C VAL A 516 -0.20 35.79 -6.55
N ARG A 517 0.53 36.29 -5.56
CA ARG A 517 0.93 37.72 -5.51
C ARG A 517 2.44 37.76 -5.46
N ALA A 518 3.03 38.31 -6.51
CA ALA A 518 4.47 38.42 -6.65
C ALA A 518 4.85 39.76 -7.25
N PRO A 519 6.07 40.28 -6.99
CA PRO A 519 6.59 41.47 -7.68
C PRO A 519 6.80 41.17 -9.17
N GLN A 520 6.93 42.24 -9.97
CA GLN A 520 7.24 42.10 -11.39
C GLN A 520 8.58 41.37 -11.59
N GLY A 521 8.61 40.45 -12.53
CA GLY A 521 9.80 39.65 -12.83
C GLY A 521 10.12 38.52 -11.84
N TRP A 522 9.27 38.24 -10.85
CA TRP A 522 9.44 37.12 -9.95
C TRP A 522 9.34 35.77 -10.70
N GLN A 523 10.23 34.84 -10.35
CA GLN A 523 10.29 33.49 -10.91
C GLN A 523 10.31 32.48 -9.79
N LEU A 524 9.57 31.38 -9.96
CA LEU A 524 9.51 30.28 -8.99
C LEU A 524 10.86 29.55 -8.87
N SER A 525 11.65 29.55 -9.93
CA SER A 525 12.99 28.97 -9.99
C SER A 525 13.99 29.64 -9.04
N SER A 526 13.76 30.90 -8.65
CA SER A 526 14.61 31.64 -7.70
C SER A 526 14.30 31.31 -6.23
N VAL A 527 13.17 30.67 -5.94
CA VAL A 527 12.71 30.37 -4.58
C VAL A 527 13.55 29.27 -3.95
N ARG A 528 14.14 29.54 -2.79
CA ARG A 528 14.91 28.59 -1.98
C ARG A 528 14.25 28.29 -0.64
N ARG A 529 13.72 29.31 0.03
CA ARG A 529 13.13 29.22 1.35
C ARG A 529 11.64 29.53 1.32
N VAL A 530 10.83 28.61 1.82
CA VAL A 530 9.38 28.70 1.81
C VAL A 530 8.83 28.70 3.24
N LEU A 531 8.10 29.73 3.63
CA LEU A 531 7.40 29.81 4.91
C LEU A 531 5.95 29.35 4.76
N VAL A 532 5.50 28.48 5.66
CA VAL A 532 4.14 27.92 5.67
C VAL A 532 3.49 28.17 7.02
N PRO A 533 2.83 29.31 7.24
CA PRO A 533 2.06 29.58 8.45
C PRO A 533 0.79 28.73 8.51
N VAL A 534 0.55 28.08 9.65
CA VAL A 534 -0.63 27.22 9.85
C VAL A 534 -1.30 27.45 11.22
N GLY A 535 -2.63 27.33 11.25
CA GLY A 535 -3.41 27.46 12.48
C GLY A 535 -3.35 26.25 13.42
N GLY A 536 -2.94 25.07 12.93
CA GLY A 536 -2.82 23.84 13.71
C GLY A 536 -3.26 22.60 12.92
N ARG A 537 -3.36 21.45 13.61
CA ARG A 537 -3.62 20.14 12.97
C ARG A 537 -4.94 20.05 12.18
N ARG A 538 -5.91 20.90 12.44
CA ARG A 538 -7.18 20.96 11.69
C ARG A 538 -7.06 21.69 10.35
N ASP A 539 -5.94 22.36 10.13
CA ASP A 539 -5.64 23.15 8.92
C ASP A 539 -4.96 22.32 7.83
N GLN A 540 -5.22 21.03 7.74
CA GLN A 540 -4.71 20.16 6.67
C GLN A 540 -5.35 20.53 5.34
N SER A 541 -4.50 20.78 4.32
CA SER A 541 -4.95 21.16 2.98
C SER A 541 -4.32 20.28 1.90
N ARG A 542 -5.17 19.58 1.14
CA ARG A 542 -4.73 18.77 -0.02
C ARG A 542 -4.05 19.63 -1.10
N LEU A 543 -4.59 20.83 -1.33
CA LEU A 543 -4.03 21.74 -2.31
C LEU A 543 -2.64 22.21 -1.90
N ARG A 544 -2.46 22.58 -0.62
CA ARG A 544 -1.16 23.00 -0.08
C ARG A 544 -0.15 21.83 -0.14
N ALA A 545 -0.56 20.63 0.27
CA ALA A 545 0.28 19.44 0.19
C ALA A 545 0.74 19.14 -1.25
N ARG A 546 -0.18 19.23 -2.24
CA ARG A 546 0.16 19.05 -3.65
C ARG A 546 1.09 20.14 -4.17
N LEU A 547 0.83 21.41 -3.83
CA LEU A 547 1.68 22.53 -4.22
C LEU A 547 3.10 22.38 -3.64
N LEU A 548 3.22 22.12 -2.34
CA LEU A 548 4.51 21.95 -1.68
C LEU A 548 5.27 20.71 -2.18
N GLY A 549 4.58 19.59 -2.41
CA GLY A 549 5.17 18.42 -3.05
C GLY A 549 5.71 18.74 -4.46
N SER A 550 4.97 19.51 -5.24
CA SER A 550 5.42 19.96 -6.57
C SER A 550 6.63 20.89 -6.48
N LEU A 551 6.66 21.77 -5.50
CA LEU A 551 7.81 22.65 -5.26
C LEU A 551 9.07 21.86 -4.87
N CYS A 552 8.93 20.84 -4.02
CA CYS A 552 10.05 19.97 -3.62
C CYS A 552 10.59 19.12 -4.78
N ARG A 553 9.76 18.77 -5.75
CA ARG A 553 10.18 18.01 -6.94
C ARG A 553 11.14 18.80 -7.83
N ASP A 554 10.86 20.08 -8.03
CA ASP A 554 11.57 20.91 -9.00
C ASP A 554 12.87 21.53 -8.46
N GLY A 555 13.22 21.30 -7.18
CA GLY A 555 14.47 21.78 -6.58
C GLY A 555 14.55 21.55 -5.08
N ASP A 556 15.78 21.58 -4.59
CA ASP A 556 16.06 21.53 -3.15
C ASP A 556 15.59 22.84 -2.50
N ARG A 557 14.43 22.80 -1.85
CA ARG A 557 13.82 23.93 -1.15
C ARG A 557 13.66 23.63 0.32
N GLU A 558 14.04 24.59 1.15
CA GLU A 558 13.85 24.55 2.59
C GLU A 558 12.41 24.98 2.92
N ILE A 559 11.60 24.08 3.46
CA ILE A 559 10.23 24.38 3.85
C ILE A 559 10.14 24.46 5.36
N VAL A 560 9.70 25.62 5.86
CA VAL A 560 9.56 25.91 7.28
C VAL A 560 8.08 26.11 7.62
N TYR A 561 7.53 25.18 8.40
CA TYR A 561 6.19 25.36 8.96
C TYR A 561 6.25 26.20 10.23
N CYS A 562 5.41 27.21 10.34
CA CYS A 562 5.31 27.96 11.57
C CYS A 562 3.87 28.04 12.09
N ARG A 563 3.75 28.07 13.42
CA ARG A 563 2.48 28.29 14.12
C ARG A 563 2.68 29.33 15.20
N VAL A 564 1.86 30.35 15.16
CA VAL A 564 1.81 31.36 16.22
C VAL A 564 1.02 30.82 17.40
N VAL A 565 1.57 30.99 18.60
CA VAL A 565 0.96 30.56 19.87
C VAL A 565 1.03 31.70 20.88
N PRO A 566 0.08 31.81 21.82
CA PRO A 566 0.14 32.84 22.87
C PRO A 566 1.44 32.77 23.68
N GLU A 567 2.00 33.89 24.06
CA GLU A 567 3.24 33.98 24.87
C GLU A 567 3.15 33.21 26.17
N GLU A 568 2.02 33.31 26.87
CA GLU A 568 1.76 32.69 28.17
C GLU A 568 1.29 31.23 28.09
N MET A 569 1.48 30.55 26.91
CA MET A 569 1.02 29.18 26.75
C MET A 569 1.78 28.23 27.71
N PRO A 570 1.07 27.37 28.50
CA PRO A 570 1.70 26.37 29.36
C PRO A 570 2.63 25.41 28.60
N SER A 571 3.73 24.99 29.25
CA SER A 571 4.76 24.13 28.64
C SER A 571 4.21 22.83 28.04
N ALA A 572 3.26 22.18 28.72
CA ALA A 572 2.58 20.98 28.23
C ALA A 572 1.74 21.25 26.96
N ALA A 573 1.04 22.38 26.89
CA ALA A 573 0.28 22.79 25.72
C ALA A 573 1.21 23.17 24.56
N ARG A 574 2.33 23.85 24.84
CA ARG A 574 3.37 24.18 23.86
C ARG A 574 3.99 22.92 23.25
N GLN A 575 4.34 21.94 24.07
CA GLN A 575 4.86 20.65 23.59
C GLN A 575 3.84 19.89 22.74
N LYS A 576 2.55 19.94 23.10
CA LYS A 576 1.47 19.37 22.28
C LYS A 576 1.35 20.09 20.95
N ALA A 577 1.35 21.42 20.93
CA ALA A 577 1.30 22.24 19.71
C ALA A 577 2.48 21.97 18.78
N SER A 578 3.69 21.81 19.32
CA SER A 578 4.90 21.45 18.54
C SER A 578 4.75 20.08 17.89
N ARG A 579 4.28 19.07 18.62
CA ARG A 579 4.04 17.73 18.03
C ARG A 579 2.95 17.74 16.96
N GLU A 580 1.89 18.50 17.17
CA GLU A 580 0.82 18.67 16.18
C GLU A 580 1.32 19.36 14.90
N LEU A 581 2.16 20.38 15.05
CA LEU A 581 2.76 21.09 13.92
C LEU A 581 3.70 20.17 13.13
N ALA A 582 4.60 19.46 13.80
CA ALA A 582 5.52 18.52 13.18
C ALA A 582 4.78 17.38 12.46
N ALA A 583 3.68 16.88 13.05
CA ALA A 583 2.86 15.86 12.42
C ALA A 583 2.15 16.40 11.16
N LEU A 584 1.64 17.63 11.19
CA LEU A 584 1.01 18.28 10.03
C LEU A 584 2.04 18.47 8.91
N ALA A 585 3.21 19.00 9.24
CA ALA A 585 4.29 19.22 8.28
C ALA A 585 4.71 17.91 7.58
N SER A 586 4.88 16.83 8.36
CA SER A 586 5.21 15.51 7.82
C SER A 586 4.07 14.82 7.05
N ASP A 587 2.81 15.26 7.21
CA ASP A 587 1.70 14.78 6.40
C ASP A 587 1.61 15.47 5.04
N GLU A 588 2.02 16.74 4.97
CA GLU A 588 1.91 17.55 3.76
C GLU A 588 3.18 17.57 2.91
N VAL A 589 4.35 17.32 3.50
CA VAL A 589 5.64 17.32 2.79
C VAL A 589 6.42 16.05 3.12
N SER A 590 6.82 15.32 2.08
CA SER A 590 7.67 14.13 2.21
C SER A 590 9.13 14.59 2.27
N GLY A 591 9.80 14.42 3.41
CA GLY A 591 11.20 14.80 3.60
C GLY A 591 11.48 15.45 4.94
N ALA A 592 12.67 16.05 5.07
CA ALA A 592 13.05 16.82 6.25
C ALA A 592 12.37 18.19 6.20
N VAL A 593 11.46 18.45 7.11
CA VAL A 593 10.73 19.72 7.21
C VAL A 593 10.97 20.32 8.58
N GLU A 594 11.33 21.59 8.60
CA GLU A 594 11.47 22.34 9.84
C GLU A 594 10.11 22.81 10.35
N SER A 595 9.90 22.77 11.66
CA SER A 595 8.67 23.24 12.29
C SER A 595 8.98 24.13 13.50
N GLN A 596 8.44 25.34 13.50
CA GLN A 596 8.72 26.36 14.52
C GLN A 596 7.42 26.85 15.20
N LEU A 597 7.42 26.95 16.53
CA LEU A 597 6.39 27.67 17.27
C LEU A 597 6.86 29.09 17.55
N ILE A 598 6.01 30.05 17.25
CA ILE A 598 6.29 31.47 17.43
C ILE A 598 5.43 31.98 18.60
N PRO A 599 6.01 32.20 19.80
CA PRO A 599 5.27 32.75 20.93
C PRO A 599 5.10 34.25 20.75
N THR A 600 3.90 34.69 20.36
CA THR A 600 3.55 36.11 20.24
C THR A 600 2.04 36.30 20.28
N ASN A 601 1.60 37.44 20.76
CA ASN A 601 0.20 37.89 20.70
C ASN A 601 -0.07 38.79 19.48
N ALA A 602 0.99 39.23 18.78
CA ALA A 602 0.92 40.09 17.59
C ALA A 602 1.16 39.26 16.31
N VAL A 603 0.15 38.50 15.89
CA VAL A 603 0.28 37.49 14.80
C VAL A 603 0.75 38.10 13.47
N VAL A 604 0.06 39.15 12.99
CA VAL A 604 0.32 39.72 11.66
C VAL A 604 1.66 40.45 11.59
N PRO A 605 2.03 41.32 12.54
CA PRO A 605 3.33 41.97 12.55
C PRO A 605 4.50 40.98 12.61
N GLU A 606 4.42 39.95 13.46
CA GLU A 606 5.48 38.96 13.60
C GLU A 606 5.66 38.12 12.33
N LEU A 607 4.56 37.70 11.68
CA LEU A 607 4.63 37.00 10.42
C LEU A 607 5.16 37.86 9.27
N ALA A 608 4.84 39.17 9.28
CA ALA A 608 5.33 40.10 8.27
C ALA A 608 6.83 40.37 8.42
N ASP A 609 7.33 40.44 9.65
CA ASP A 609 8.76 40.61 9.93
C ASP A 609 9.55 39.39 9.47
N ARG A 610 9.11 38.20 9.86
CA ARG A 610 9.74 36.95 9.44
C ARG A 610 9.63 36.66 7.95
N ALA A 611 8.61 37.17 7.29
CA ALA A 611 8.42 37.02 5.85
C ALA A 611 9.61 37.55 5.05
N SER A 612 10.34 38.54 5.58
CA SER A 612 11.53 39.11 4.93
C SER A 612 12.70 38.12 4.79
N ASP A 613 12.73 37.05 5.59
CA ASP A 613 13.76 36.02 5.56
C ASP A 613 13.46 34.88 4.59
N PHE A 614 12.32 34.92 3.90
CA PHE A 614 11.83 33.87 3.00
C PHE A 614 11.51 34.40 1.62
N ASP A 615 11.71 33.56 0.60
CA ASP A 615 11.45 33.91 -0.79
C ASP A 615 9.98 33.72 -1.18
N LEU A 616 9.27 32.85 -0.48
CA LEU A 616 7.86 32.53 -0.72
C LEU A 616 7.13 32.24 0.59
N ILE A 617 5.89 32.74 0.70
CA ILE A 617 4.98 32.40 1.79
C ILE A 617 3.77 31.69 1.21
N VAL A 618 3.42 30.53 1.76
CA VAL A 618 2.24 29.76 1.36
C VAL A 618 1.19 29.81 2.46
N LEU A 619 0.15 30.58 2.24
CA LEU A 619 -0.97 30.76 3.17
C LEU A 619 -2.14 29.87 2.78
N GLY A 620 -2.68 29.10 3.73
CA GLY A 620 -3.94 28.39 3.58
C GLY A 620 -5.10 29.27 4.02
N ILE A 621 -6.05 29.52 3.14
CA ILE A 621 -7.30 30.21 3.47
C ILE A 621 -8.38 29.14 3.65
N GLN A 622 -8.94 29.03 4.86
CA GLN A 622 -10.11 28.17 5.11
C GLN A 622 -11.38 28.89 4.70
N ARG A 623 -12.28 28.15 4.04
CA ARG A 623 -13.64 28.61 3.73
C ARG A 623 -14.53 28.52 4.96
#